data_c3508351f0d48cfd8282ecd03712f405
#
_entry.id   c3508351f0d48cfd8282ecd03712f405
#
_cell.length_a   1.000
_cell.length_b   1.000
_cell.length_c   1.000
_cell.angle_alpha   90.00
_cell.angle_beta   90.00
_cell.angle_gamma   90.00
#
_symmetry.space_group_name_H-M   'P 1'
#
loop_
_entity.id
_entity.type
_entity.pdbx_description
1 polymer ?
#
loop_
_entity_poly.entity_id
_entity_poly.type
_entity_poly.pdbx_seq_one_letter_code
_entity_poly.pdbx_strand_id
1 'polypeptide(L)'
;MDTSFYHVSERTIERVAEVAASTVPGSRNIDAKLAGLAGRSLPRIEAHIDRTTGLVAIDAEIATSYPAPVAAITDAVRATIIAHIRTLAGMDVSRVNVTVANVESLDDGSRVTWDDVATHDAFIIPEPIQVSPTEITHPVTNEREELAPIEARSLVDDMRAVTTPTPPSVRTPKPPKPVTVSGVDVPEPLEPFAPET
;
A
#
# COMPACT_ATOMS: atom_id res chain seq x y z
N MET A 1 6.97 1.16 -23.90
CA MET A 1 6.30 0.11 -23.10
C MET A 1 5.89 0.76 -21.81
N ASP A 2 4.63 1.12 -21.70
CA ASP A 2 4.10 1.70 -20.46
C ASP A 2 4.00 0.58 -19.43
N THR A 3 4.96 0.53 -18.54
CA THR A 3 4.88 -0.30 -17.34
C THR A 3 3.99 0.43 -16.33
N SER A 4 2.68 0.35 -16.52
CA SER A 4 1.76 0.77 -15.47
C SER A 4 1.83 -0.27 -14.35
N PHE A 5 2.58 0.05 -13.30
CA PHE A 5 2.61 -0.77 -12.09
C PHE A 5 1.35 -0.48 -11.26
N TYR A 6 0.34 -1.34 -11.36
CA TYR A 6 -0.71 -1.36 -10.35
C TYR A 6 -0.30 -2.35 -9.26
N HIS A 7 -0.60 -1.99 -8.03
CA HIS A 7 -0.34 -2.82 -6.87
C HIS A 7 -1.66 -3.17 -6.19
N VAL A 8 -1.98 -4.45 -6.19
CA VAL A 8 -3.15 -4.98 -5.46
C VAL A 8 -2.70 -5.38 -4.07
N SER A 9 -3.42 -4.93 -3.03
CA SER A 9 -3.16 -5.31 -1.65
C SER A 9 -3.87 -6.62 -1.29
N GLU A 10 -3.34 -7.36 -0.31
CA GLU A 10 -3.99 -8.56 0.24
C GLU A 10 -5.42 -8.24 0.70
N ARG A 11 -5.61 -7.09 1.36
CA ARG A 11 -6.94 -6.63 1.79
C ARG A 11 -7.92 -6.44 0.62
N THR A 12 -7.45 -6.03 -0.55
CA THR A 12 -8.29 -5.93 -1.75
C THR A 12 -8.73 -7.32 -2.21
N ILE A 13 -7.81 -8.27 -2.22
CA ILE A 13 -8.09 -9.67 -2.57
C ILE A 13 -9.07 -10.29 -1.57
N GLU A 14 -8.85 -10.09 -0.28
CA GLU A 14 -9.76 -10.53 0.79
C GLU A 14 -11.17 -10.02 0.54
N ARG A 15 -11.31 -8.74 0.22
CA ARG A 15 -12.63 -8.14 -0.03
C ARG A 15 -13.30 -8.68 -1.30
N VAL A 16 -12.54 -8.90 -2.37
CA VAL A 16 -13.05 -9.54 -3.59
C VAL A 16 -13.53 -10.96 -3.30
N ALA A 17 -12.74 -11.74 -2.57
CA ALA A 17 -13.07 -13.11 -2.22
C ALA A 17 -14.25 -13.19 -1.23
N GLU A 18 -14.39 -12.25 -0.30
CA GLU A 18 -15.51 -12.13 0.63
C GLU A 18 -16.83 -11.91 -0.14
N VAL A 19 -16.84 -10.95 -1.08
CA VAL A 19 -17.99 -10.70 -1.94
C VAL A 19 -18.29 -11.93 -2.80
N ALA A 20 -17.28 -12.54 -3.40
CA ALA A 20 -17.41 -13.76 -4.20
C ALA A 20 -18.07 -14.90 -3.41
N ALA A 21 -17.59 -15.18 -2.20
CA ALA A 21 -18.15 -16.21 -1.34
C ALA A 21 -19.63 -15.94 -0.99
N SER A 22 -19.99 -14.67 -0.84
CA SER A 22 -21.34 -14.25 -0.48
C SER A 22 -22.36 -14.41 -1.62
N THR A 23 -21.92 -14.51 -2.89
CA THR A 23 -22.83 -14.69 -4.03
C THR A 23 -23.32 -16.12 -4.19
N VAL A 24 -22.64 -17.09 -3.58
CA VAL A 24 -22.96 -18.52 -3.74
C VAL A 24 -24.22 -18.89 -2.95
N PRO A 25 -25.21 -19.54 -3.57
CA PRO A 25 -26.40 -20.00 -2.89
C PRO A 25 -26.06 -20.91 -1.71
N GLY A 26 -26.65 -20.61 -0.54
CA GLY A 26 -26.37 -21.34 0.68
C GLY A 26 -25.16 -20.86 1.49
N SER A 27 -24.34 -19.97 0.97
CA SER A 27 -23.38 -19.20 1.76
C SER A 27 -24.11 -18.12 2.57
N ARG A 28 -23.76 -17.95 3.83
CA ARG A 28 -24.45 -17.02 4.76
C ARG A 28 -23.49 -15.96 5.27
N ASN A 29 -23.99 -14.74 5.31
CA ASN A 29 -23.29 -13.64 5.97
C ASN A 29 -23.74 -13.55 7.41
N ILE A 30 -22.82 -13.72 8.34
CA ILE A 30 -23.09 -13.66 9.77
C ILE A 30 -22.34 -12.46 10.37
N ASP A 31 -23.07 -11.51 10.91
CA ASP A 31 -22.50 -10.42 11.67
C ASP A 31 -22.12 -10.86 13.09
N ALA A 32 -20.91 -10.52 13.51
CA ALA A 32 -20.37 -10.82 14.82
C ALA A 32 -21.27 -10.39 16.00
N LYS A 33 -22.06 -9.32 15.80
CA LYS A 33 -22.95 -8.77 16.81
C LYS A 33 -24.23 -9.57 17.03
N LEU A 34 -24.68 -10.31 16.03
CA LEU A 34 -25.97 -11.00 16.07
C LEU A 34 -25.87 -12.47 16.49
N ALA A 35 -24.73 -13.11 16.27
CA ALA A 35 -24.60 -14.57 16.39
C ALA A 35 -24.07 -15.09 17.73
N GLY A 36 -23.80 -14.26 18.73
CA GLY A 36 -23.22 -14.69 20.00
C GLY A 36 -21.85 -15.40 19.87
N LEU A 37 -21.28 -15.44 18.68
CA LEU A 37 -20.03 -16.07 18.30
C LEU A 37 -18.87 -15.12 18.55
N ALA A 38 -18.55 -14.84 19.80
CA ALA A 38 -17.28 -14.21 20.22
C ALA A 38 -16.66 -13.18 19.24
N GLY A 39 -17.50 -12.40 18.53
CA GLY A 39 -17.04 -11.29 17.69
C GLY A 39 -16.51 -11.66 16.30
N ARG A 40 -16.80 -12.83 15.76
CA ARG A 40 -16.37 -13.22 14.40
C ARG A 40 -17.50 -13.06 13.39
N SER A 41 -17.28 -12.21 12.38
CA SER A 41 -18.13 -12.14 11.19
C SER A 41 -17.71 -13.22 10.19
N LEU A 42 -18.68 -13.76 9.43
CA LEU A 42 -18.44 -14.69 8.34
C LEU A 42 -19.14 -14.16 7.07
N PRO A 43 -18.60 -14.37 5.89
CA PRO A 43 -17.32 -15.04 5.59
C PRO A 43 -16.11 -14.27 6.09
N ARG A 44 -15.08 -14.99 6.50
CA ARG A 44 -13.79 -14.45 6.84
C ARG A 44 -12.75 -14.98 5.87
N ILE A 45 -12.05 -14.09 5.24
CA ILE A 45 -11.05 -14.43 4.23
C ILE A 45 -9.69 -13.91 4.70
N GLU A 46 -8.69 -14.76 4.56
CA GLU A 46 -7.29 -14.40 4.71
C GLU A 46 -6.59 -14.69 3.38
N ALA A 47 -5.96 -13.67 2.80
CA ALA A 47 -5.25 -13.78 1.54
C ALA A 47 -3.76 -13.52 1.74
N HIS A 48 -2.95 -14.32 1.08
CA HIS A 48 -1.50 -14.13 1.04
C HIS A 48 -1.03 -14.05 -0.41
N ILE A 49 -0.32 -12.97 -0.74
CA ILE A 49 0.23 -12.73 -2.08
C ILE A 49 1.71 -13.04 -2.08
N ASP A 50 2.12 -14.04 -2.83
CA ASP A 50 3.53 -14.24 -3.14
C ASP A 50 3.96 -13.23 -4.20
N ARG A 51 4.67 -12.21 -3.78
CA ARG A 51 5.13 -11.12 -4.67
C ARG A 51 6.18 -11.56 -5.68
N THR A 52 6.82 -12.70 -5.44
CA THR A 52 7.86 -13.23 -6.34
C THR A 52 7.23 -13.91 -7.54
N THR A 53 6.17 -14.66 -7.32
CA THR A 53 5.47 -15.43 -8.37
C THR A 53 4.20 -14.76 -8.87
N GLY A 54 3.67 -13.78 -8.13
CA GLY A 54 2.38 -13.15 -8.40
C GLY A 54 1.17 -14.04 -8.09
N LEU A 55 1.38 -15.14 -7.35
CA LEU A 55 0.33 -16.09 -6.99
C LEU A 55 -0.34 -15.73 -5.67
N VAL A 56 -1.64 -16.02 -5.58
CA VAL A 56 -2.44 -15.79 -4.37
C VAL A 56 -2.81 -17.12 -3.73
N ALA A 57 -2.61 -17.22 -2.41
CA ALA A 57 -3.15 -18.28 -1.58
C ALA A 57 -4.28 -17.72 -0.70
N ILE A 58 -5.37 -18.46 -0.55
CA ILE A 58 -6.56 -18.02 0.19
C ILE A 58 -7.01 -19.08 1.17
N ASP A 59 -7.30 -18.64 2.38
CA ASP A 59 -7.97 -19.41 3.41
C ASP A 59 -9.30 -18.71 3.74
N ALA A 60 -10.42 -19.40 3.48
CA ALA A 60 -11.77 -18.89 3.62
C ALA A 60 -12.54 -19.65 4.70
N GLU A 61 -13.04 -18.94 5.70
CA GLU A 61 -14.01 -19.46 6.69
C GLU A 61 -15.39 -18.94 6.30
N ILE A 62 -16.34 -19.86 6.08
CA ILE A 62 -17.71 -19.51 5.66
C ILE A 62 -18.75 -20.05 6.64
N ALA A 63 -19.94 -19.48 6.60
CA ALA A 63 -21.13 -20.09 7.16
C ALA A 63 -22.02 -20.61 6.04
N THR A 64 -22.73 -21.71 6.30
CA THR A 64 -23.69 -22.29 5.35
C THR A 64 -25.07 -22.37 5.98
N SER A 65 -26.11 -22.40 5.12
CA SER A 65 -27.46 -22.65 5.53
C SER A 65 -27.67 -24.16 5.78
N TYR A 66 -28.71 -24.51 6.60
CA TYR A 66 -29.19 -25.85 6.80
C TYR A 66 -30.72 -25.90 6.63
N PRO A 67 -31.28 -26.89 5.90
CA PRO A 67 -30.59 -27.96 5.16
C PRO A 67 -30.04 -27.50 3.81
N ALA A 68 -28.78 -27.86 3.51
CA ALA A 68 -28.10 -27.51 2.26
C ALA A 68 -27.00 -28.52 1.92
N PRO A 69 -26.61 -28.67 0.64
CA PRO A 69 -25.53 -29.53 0.19
C PRO A 69 -24.15 -28.85 0.44
N VAL A 70 -23.65 -28.94 1.67
CA VAL A 70 -22.44 -28.23 2.11
C VAL A 70 -21.22 -28.49 1.22
N ALA A 71 -21.02 -29.70 0.75
CA ALA A 71 -19.91 -30.05 -0.14
C ALA A 71 -20.00 -29.28 -1.47
N ALA A 72 -21.18 -29.23 -2.09
CA ALA A 72 -21.36 -28.44 -3.34
C ALA A 72 -21.17 -26.96 -3.11
N ILE A 73 -21.66 -26.44 -1.98
CA ILE A 73 -21.47 -25.02 -1.63
C ILE A 73 -19.97 -24.66 -1.48
N THR A 74 -19.19 -25.51 -0.79
CA THR A 74 -17.75 -25.27 -0.64
C THR A 74 -16.99 -25.32 -1.97
N ASP A 75 -17.36 -26.22 -2.86
CA ASP A 75 -16.78 -26.32 -4.20
C ASP A 75 -17.17 -25.14 -5.07
N ALA A 76 -18.44 -24.70 -5.03
CA ALA A 76 -18.90 -23.50 -5.72
C ALA A 76 -18.21 -22.23 -5.19
N VAL A 77 -18.07 -22.07 -3.87
CA VAL A 77 -17.33 -20.95 -3.26
C VAL A 77 -15.90 -20.92 -3.74
N ARG A 78 -15.22 -22.07 -3.76
CA ARG A 78 -13.84 -22.17 -4.26
C ARG A 78 -13.75 -21.73 -5.72
N ALA A 79 -14.62 -22.24 -6.58
CA ALA A 79 -14.64 -21.91 -8.01
C ALA A 79 -14.91 -20.42 -8.23
N THR A 80 -15.89 -19.86 -7.50
CA THR A 80 -16.28 -18.45 -7.60
C THR A 80 -15.14 -17.52 -7.15
N ILE A 81 -14.49 -17.82 -6.03
CA ILE A 81 -13.34 -17.03 -5.55
C ILE A 81 -12.23 -17.01 -6.60
N ILE A 82 -11.87 -18.17 -7.17
CA ILE A 82 -10.84 -18.27 -8.21
C ILE A 82 -11.21 -17.43 -9.44
N ALA A 83 -12.46 -17.55 -9.89
CA ALA A 83 -12.94 -16.83 -11.06
C ALA A 83 -12.90 -15.30 -10.85
N HIS A 84 -13.38 -14.84 -9.68
CA HIS A 84 -13.39 -13.41 -9.35
C HIS A 84 -11.99 -12.83 -9.24
N ILE A 85 -11.06 -13.51 -8.59
CA ILE A 85 -9.69 -13.01 -8.45
C ILE A 85 -9.00 -12.93 -9.81
N ARG A 86 -9.14 -13.95 -10.64
CA ARG A 86 -8.59 -13.93 -12.00
C ARG A 86 -9.17 -12.81 -12.85
N THR A 87 -10.48 -12.62 -12.78
CA THR A 87 -11.18 -11.62 -13.62
C THR A 87 -10.97 -10.20 -13.11
N LEU A 88 -11.08 -9.96 -11.80
CA LEU A 88 -11.09 -8.61 -11.23
C LEU A 88 -9.71 -8.13 -10.80
N ALA A 89 -8.86 -9.03 -10.28
CA ALA A 89 -7.53 -8.67 -9.83
C ALA A 89 -6.43 -9.02 -10.84
N GLY A 90 -6.75 -9.84 -11.87
CA GLY A 90 -5.78 -10.28 -12.87
C GLY A 90 -4.66 -11.14 -12.31
N MET A 91 -4.90 -11.81 -11.16
CA MET A 91 -3.92 -12.62 -10.46
C MET A 91 -4.30 -14.10 -10.52
N ASP A 92 -3.29 -14.98 -10.61
CA ASP A 92 -3.50 -16.41 -10.53
C ASP A 92 -3.55 -16.88 -9.07
N VAL A 93 -4.44 -17.86 -8.83
CA VAL A 93 -4.65 -18.44 -7.50
C VAL A 93 -3.96 -19.79 -7.41
N SER A 94 -3.05 -19.93 -6.45
CA SER A 94 -2.33 -21.18 -6.21
C SER A 94 -3.16 -22.18 -5.41
N ARG A 95 -3.96 -21.70 -4.46
CA ARG A 95 -4.72 -22.52 -3.53
C ARG A 95 -5.88 -21.74 -2.95
N VAL A 96 -7.04 -22.39 -2.80
CA VAL A 96 -8.17 -21.90 -2.00
C VAL A 96 -8.61 -23.01 -1.06
N ASN A 97 -8.44 -22.81 0.24
CA ASN A 97 -8.99 -23.66 1.28
C ASN A 97 -10.31 -23.06 1.76
N VAL A 98 -11.36 -23.86 1.80
CA VAL A 98 -12.67 -23.43 2.30
C VAL A 98 -13.01 -24.25 3.52
N THR A 99 -13.23 -23.58 4.64
CA THR A 99 -13.65 -24.19 5.92
C THR A 99 -15.05 -23.72 6.28
N VAL A 100 -15.95 -24.63 6.57
CA VAL A 100 -17.27 -24.29 7.10
C VAL A 100 -17.16 -24.13 8.60
N ALA A 101 -17.19 -22.89 9.07
CA ALA A 101 -17.02 -22.55 10.47
C ALA A 101 -18.35 -22.50 11.24
N ASN A 102 -19.47 -22.30 10.53
CA ASN A 102 -20.80 -22.27 11.13
C ASN A 102 -21.88 -22.77 10.16
N VAL A 103 -22.98 -23.27 10.73
CA VAL A 103 -24.16 -23.68 9.99
C VAL A 103 -25.38 -23.02 10.62
N GLU A 104 -26.15 -22.30 9.82
CA GLU A 104 -27.35 -21.59 10.27
C GLU A 104 -28.60 -22.23 9.76
N SER A 105 -29.54 -22.54 10.67
CA SER A 105 -30.84 -23.09 10.27
C SER A 105 -31.70 -22.01 9.63
N LEU A 106 -32.37 -22.35 8.56
CA LEU A 106 -33.37 -21.48 7.91
C LEU A 106 -34.73 -21.70 8.60
N ASP A 107 -35.19 -20.65 9.31
CA ASP A 107 -36.45 -20.69 10.06
C ASP A 107 -37.69 -20.63 9.17
N ASP A 108 -37.55 -20.23 7.91
CA ASP A 108 -38.61 -20.05 6.93
C ASP A 108 -38.94 -21.33 6.15
N GLY A 109 -38.31 -22.44 6.49
CA GLY A 109 -38.50 -23.73 5.80
C GLY A 109 -37.91 -23.77 4.38
N SER A 110 -37.19 -22.72 3.97
CA SER A 110 -36.50 -22.75 2.68
C SER A 110 -35.33 -23.73 2.70
N ARG A 111 -35.04 -24.31 1.54
CA ARG A 111 -33.98 -25.29 1.39
C ARG A 111 -33.13 -24.98 0.19
N VAL A 112 -31.85 -24.97 0.37
CA VAL A 112 -30.90 -24.86 -0.76
C VAL A 112 -30.70 -26.30 -1.31
N THR A 113 -30.93 -26.43 -2.60
CA THR A 113 -30.80 -27.72 -3.30
C THR A 113 -29.47 -27.82 -4.04
N TRP A 114 -29.15 -29.04 -4.49
CA TRP A 114 -28.00 -29.29 -5.37
C TRP A 114 -28.12 -28.51 -6.69
N ASP A 115 -29.32 -28.36 -7.20
CA ASP A 115 -29.59 -27.68 -8.46
C ASP A 115 -29.38 -26.17 -8.33
N ASP A 116 -29.79 -25.58 -7.20
CA ASP A 116 -29.53 -24.14 -6.91
C ASP A 116 -28.04 -23.82 -6.91
N VAL A 117 -27.22 -24.72 -6.36
CA VAL A 117 -25.77 -24.56 -6.34
C VAL A 117 -25.14 -24.84 -7.70
N ALA A 118 -25.63 -25.84 -8.42
CA ALA A 118 -25.11 -26.24 -9.73
C ALA A 118 -25.40 -25.18 -10.83
N THR A 119 -26.50 -24.45 -10.70
CA THR A 119 -26.88 -23.39 -11.64
C THR A 119 -26.18 -22.05 -11.34
N HIS A 120 -25.45 -21.95 -10.22
CA HIS A 120 -24.71 -20.77 -9.86
C HIS A 120 -23.57 -20.50 -10.86
N ASP A 121 -23.58 -19.31 -11.46
CA ASP A 121 -22.51 -18.89 -12.34
C ASP A 121 -21.36 -18.30 -11.51
N ALA A 122 -20.22 -18.97 -11.53
CA ALA A 122 -19.02 -18.53 -10.84
C ALA A 122 -18.36 -17.29 -11.51
N PHE A 123 -18.71 -17.01 -12.78
CA PHE A 123 -18.11 -15.93 -13.53
C PHE A 123 -18.90 -14.65 -13.38
N ILE A 124 -18.17 -13.55 -13.11
CA ILE A 124 -18.77 -12.22 -13.23
C ILE A 124 -18.79 -11.86 -14.70
N ILE A 125 -19.96 -11.60 -15.22
CA ILE A 125 -20.11 -10.85 -16.48
C ILE A 125 -20.07 -9.38 -16.07
N PRO A 126 -19.00 -8.61 -16.34
CA PRO A 126 -18.98 -7.22 -15.99
C PRO A 126 -20.11 -6.51 -16.75
N GLU A 127 -21.04 -5.92 -16.00
CA GLU A 127 -22.03 -5.05 -16.62
C GLU A 127 -21.27 -3.91 -17.32
N PRO A 128 -21.61 -3.64 -18.59
CA PRO A 128 -21.00 -2.51 -19.28
C PRO A 128 -21.33 -1.24 -18.49
N ILE A 129 -20.30 -0.50 -18.13
CA ILE A 129 -20.45 0.78 -17.45
C ILE A 129 -21.28 1.68 -18.37
N GLN A 130 -22.53 1.93 -18.01
CA GLN A 130 -23.36 2.90 -18.70
C GLN A 130 -22.90 4.30 -18.28
N VAL A 131 -22.03 4.88 -19.08
CA VAL A 131 -21.66 6.29 -18.91
C VAL A 131 -22.82 7.11 -19.46
N SER A 132 -23.60 7.73 -18.57
CA SER A 132 -24.51 8.78 -18.98
C SER A 132 -23.69 9.94 -19.55
N PRO A 133 -23.89 10.35 -20.82
CA PRO A 133 -23.17 11.50 -21.34
C PRO A 133 -23.53 12.72 -20.49
N THR A 134 -22.57 13.17 -19.70
CA THR A 134 -22.70 14.44 -18.98
C THR A 134 -22.52 15.55 -20.01
N GLU A 135 -23.50 16.45 -20.11
CA GLU A 135 -23.36 17.62 -20.92
C GLU A 135 -22.13 18.40 -20.48
N ILE A 136 -21.16 18.48 -21.38
CA ILE A 136 -19.93 19.24 -21.09
C ILE A 136 -20.35 20.71 -21.18
N THR A 137 -20.57 21.30 -20.01
CA THR A 137 -20.74 22.76 -19.93
C THR A 137 -19.38 23.37 -20.28
N HIS A 138 -19.28 23.92 -21.49
CA HIS A 138 -18.10 24.67 -21.85
C HIS A 138 -17.97 25.84 -20.87
N PRO A 139 -16.88 25.97 -20.12
CA PRO A 139 -16.70 27.11 -19.26
C PRO A 139 -16.68 28.34 -20.16
N VAL A 140 -17.61 29.26 -19.93
CA VAL A 140 -17.56 30.58 -20.56
C VAL A 140 -16.34 31.27 -19.95
N THR A 141 -15.25 31.29 -20.68
CA THR A 141 -14.12 32.12 -20.34
C THR A 141 -14.55 33.57 -20.52
N ASN A 142 -14.57 34.31 -19.44
CA ASN A 142 -14.68 35.75 -19.51
C ASN A 142 -13.61 36.28 -20.46
N GLU A 143 -13.96 37.27 -21.31
CA GLU A 143 -12.96 37.93 -22.13
C GLU A 143 -11.75 38.27 -21.29
N ARG A 144 -10.62 37.91 -21.84
CA ARG A 144 -9.33 38.12 -21.17
C ARG A 144 -9.14 39.60 -20.98
N GLU A 145 -9.27 40.08 -19.75
CA GLU A 145 -8.94 41.45 -19.40
C GLU A 145 -7.44 41.65 -19.69
N GLU A 146 -7.11 42.66 -20.49
CA GLU A 146 -5.69 42.98 -20.77
C GLU A 146 -4.98 43.24 -19.43
N LEU A 147 -3.98 42.43 -19.18
CA LEU A 147 -3.17 42.59 -17.97
C LEU A 147 -2.56 43.97 -18.01
N ALA A 148 -2.82 44.80 -16.98
CA ALA A 148 -2.12 46.05 -16.81
C ALA A 148 -0.62 45.79 -16.81
N PRO A 149 0.17 46.62 -17.52
CA PRO A 149 1.61 46.46 -17.55
C PRO A 149 2.15 46.49 -16.11
N ILE A 150 2.86 45.46 -15.73
CA ILE A 150 3.52 45.43 -14.42
C ILE A 150 4.66 46.42 -14.47
N GLU A 151 4.50 47.58 -13.82
CA GLU A 151 5.61 48.45 -13.53
C GLU A 151 6.51 47.80 -12.49
N ALA A 152 7.51 47.06 -12.97
CA ALA A 152 8.54 46.53 -12.10
C ALA A 152 9.37 47.68 -11.55
N ARG A 153 9.16 48.02 -10.29
CA ARG A 153 10.11 48.87 -9.59
C ARG A 153 11.48 48.22 -9.63
N SER A 154 12.47 48.94 -10.11
CA SER A 154 13.85 48.49 -10.08
C SER A 154 14.25 48.24 -8.63
N LEU A 155 14.62 47.01 -8.31
CA LEU A 155 15.16 46.64 -6.98
C LEU A 155 16.43 47.49 -6.65
N VAL A 156 17.05 48.10 -7.66
CA VAL A 156 18.23 48.92 -7.50
C VAL A 156 17.90 50.25 -6.84
N ASP A 157 16.68 50.78 -7.07
CA ASP A 157 16.27 52.06 -6.46
C ASP A 157 15.90 51.92 -4.98
N ASP A 158 15.54 50.74 -4.53
CA ASP A 158 15.25 50.42 -3.14
C ASP A 158 16.49 49.93 -2.36
N MET A 159 17.60 49.69 -3.04
CA MET A 159 18.84 49.30 -2.41
C MET A 159 19.44 50.47 -1.65
N ARG A 160 19.06 50.62 -0.40
CA ARG A 160 19.73 51.55 0.52
C ARG A 160 21.21 51.18 0.59
N ALA A 161 22.08 52.11 0.23
CA ALA A 161 23.53 51.92 0.32
C ALA A 161 23.90 51.39 1.72
N VAL A 162 24.33 50.13 1.76
CA VAL A 162 24.79 49.52 3.02
C VAL A 162 26.14 50.15 3.35
N THR A 163 26.13 51.07 4.27
CA THR A 163 27.36 51.59 4.85
C THR A 163 27.96 50.53 5.74
N THR A 164 28.97 49.85 5.25
CA THR A 164 29.74 48.91 6.07
C THR A 164 30.43 49.68 7.18
N PRO A 165 30.23 49.34 8.45
CA PRO A 165 30.97 49.98 9.53
C PRO A 165 32.45 49.69 9.35
N THR A 166 33.28 50.72 9.59
CA THR A 166 34.73 50.59 9.55
C THR A 166 35.17 49.44 10.46
N PRO A 167 35.90 48.42 9.93
CA PRO A 167 36.32 47.32 10.74
C PRO A 167 37.13 47.80 11.94
N PRO A 168 36.91 47.26 13.15
CA PRO A 168 37.71 47.65 14.31
C PRO A 168 39.15 47.31 14.06
N SER A 169 40.06 48.23 14.49
CA SER A 169 41.49 48.00 14.36
C SER A 169 41.89 46.72 15.08
N VAL A 170 42.39 45.77 14.33
CA VAL A 170 42.90 44.49 14.89
C VAL A 170 44.21 44.83 15.65
N ARG A 171 44.20 44.71 16.97
CA ARG A 171 45.41 44.73 17.74
C ARG A 171 46.18 43.44 17.45
N THR A 172 47.25 43.56 16.67
CA THR A 172 48.22 42.48 16.54
C THR A 172 48.83 42.18 17.89
N PRO A 173 48.71 40.96 18.40
CA PRO A 173 49.35 40.60 19.64
C PRO A 173 50.87 40.72 19.44
N LYS A 174 51.54 41.35 20.42
CA LYS A 174 53.00 41.47 20.43
C LYS A 174 53.61 40.07 20.41
N PRO A 175 54.51 39.74 19.47
CA PRO A 175 55.11 38.44 19.41
C PRO A 175 55.72 38.07 20.77
N PRO A 176 55.57 36.82 21.25
CA PRO A 176 56.18 36.41 22.50
C PRO A 176 57.69 36.57 22.40
N LYS A 177 58.34 37.01 23.48
CA LYS A 177 59.79 37.10 23.55
C LYS A 177 60.38 35.73 23.27
N PRO A 178 61.46 35.63 22.48
CA PRO A 178 62.10 34.34 22.23
C PRO A 178 62.56 33.77 23.58
N VAL A 179 62.14 32.53 23.82
CA VAL A 179 62.59 31.74 25.00
C VAL A 179 64.00 31.30 24.69
N THR A 180 64.96 31.84 25.44
CA THR A 180 66.34 31.35 25.38
C THR A 180 66.37 30.01 26.11
N VAL A 181 66.46 28.92 25.38
CA VAL A 181 66.65 27.59 25.95
C VAL A 181 68.14 27.48 26.32
N SER A 182 68.47 27.68 27.59
CA SER A 182 69.80 27.40 28.13
C SER A 182 69.87 25.92 28.53
N GLY A 183 70.81 25.21 27.96
CA GLY A 183 71.21 23.90 28.43
C GLY A 183 70.33 22.74 27.91
N VAL A 184 70.44 22.44 26.64
CA VAL A 184 70.17 21.06 26.19
C VAL A 184 71.49 20.32 26.23
N ASP A 185 71.67 19.47 27.22
CA ASP A 185 72.72 18.45 27.20
C ASP A 185 72.43 17.52 26.03
N VAL A 186 73.25 17.64 25.01
CA VAL A 186 73.21 16.71 23.88
C VAL A 186 74.03 15.50 24.29
N PRO A 187 73.43 14.33 24.47
CA PRO A 187 74.16 13.11 24.75
C PRO A 187 75.10 12.83 23.57
N GLU A 188 76.29 12.39 23.90
CA GLU A 188 77.36 12.03 22.96
C GLU A 188 76.85 10.90 22.02
N PRO A 189 77.14 11.00 20.70
CA PRO A 189 76.70 9.94 19.78
C PRO A 189 77.31 8.60 20.13
N LEU A 190 76.51 7.59 20.23
CA LEU A 190 76.91 6.20 20.43
C LEU A 190 77.80 5.77 19.25
N GLU A 191 78.98 5.22 19.57
CA GLU A 191 79.87 4.68 18.56
C GLU A 191 79.20 3.51 17.81
N PRO A 192 79.39 3.41 16.50
CA PRO A 192 78.80 2.30 15.74
C PRO A 192 79.44 0.97 16.13
N PHE A 193 78.59 0.00 16.45
CA PHE A 193 78.97 -1.34 16.76
C PHE A 193 79.70 -1.97 15.56
N ALA A 194 81.00 -2.31 15.74
CA ALA A 194 81.76 -3.06 14.75
C ALA A 194 81.38 -4.53 14.86
N PRO A 195 80.97 -5.22 13.76
CA PRO A 195 80.80 -6.68 13.85
C PRO A 195 82.16 -7.37 13.94
N GLU A 196 82.33 -8.17 14.96
CA GLU A 196 83.48 -9.10 15.04
C GLU A 196 83.39 -10.15 13.99
N THR A 197 84.50 -10.38 13.32
CA THR A 197 84.79 -11.43 12.35
C THR A 197 84.89 -12.81 12.99
#